data_80a00a51db7add3697467636fd86556d
#
_entry.id   80a00a51db7add3697467636fd86556d
#
_cell.length_a   1.000
_cell.length_b   1.000
_cell.length_c   1.000
_cell.angle_alpha   90.00
_cell.angle_beta   90.00
_cell.angle_gamma   90.00
#
_symmetry.space_group_name_H-M   'P 1'
#
loop_
_entity.id
_entity.type
_entity.pdbx_description
1 polymer ?
#
loop_
_entity_poly.entity_id
_entity_poly.type
_entity_poly.pdbx_seq_one_letter_code
_entity_poly.pdbx_strand_id
1 'polypeptide(L)'
;MVKTYLRLDLFFSFLLSIANCSSTNDTIKIDTPVNTEPSKKLVIPIINEASGIADSKTLPGHLWVQEDSGNPAQLILLNHNGKVVKKIPIKGVKNRDWEDMALVGNQLYLADIGDNAKVAKEYFIYHFKEPTSSTDTVGNVSVIRYKYPDGSHDAEAFLIDPKTKNILLITKTDTLSRVFKLTYPFAPSMNEAKLVGTLSYPYVVSAALSPNGKEAIVKTYGALYHYKQKSNESLETYLLKGPFKSLPYHIEPQGESVTFSATNSGYFTLSEKGLAAAVNLYFYGRE
;
A
#
# COMPACT_ATOMS: atom_id res chain seq x y z
N MET A 1 62.94 -63.52 29.72
CA MET A 1 62.28 -62.50 30.53
C MET A 1 61.50 -61.62 29.60
N VAL A 2 60.19 -61.89 29.47
CA VAL A 2 59.27 -61.12 28.60
C VAL A 2 58.29 -60.45 29.54
N LYS A 3 58.28 -59.09 29.55
CA LYS A 3 57.33 -58.31 30.29
C LYS A 3 56.11 -58.07 29.43
N THR A 4 55.00 -58.64 29.84
CA THR A 4 53.67 -58.39 29.27
C THR A 4 53.08 -57.12 29.86
N TYR A 5 52.74 -56.13 28.98
CA TYR A 5 52.00 -54.93 29.42
C TYR A 5 50.51 -55.15 29.12
N LEU A 6 49.76 -55.10 30.18
CA LEU A 6 48.29 -55.12 30.16
C LEU A 6 47.80 -53.72 29.75
N ARG A 7 47.09 -53.60 28.62
CA ARG A 7 46.40 -52.37 28.24
C ARG A 7 45.00 -52.39 28.83
N LEU A 8 44.68 -51.34 29.60
CA LEU A 8 43.38 -51.10 30.16
C LEU A 8 42.66 -50.14 29.21
N ASP A 9 41.66 -50.63 28.44
CA ASP A 9 40.83 -49.82 27.58
C ASP A 9 39.68 -49.22 28.41
N LEU A 10 39.76 -47.92 28.68
CA LEU A 10 38.65 -47.13 29.24
C LEU A 10 37.66 -46.81 28.12
N PHE A 11 36.51 -47.46 28.12
CA PHE A 11 35.36 -47.04 27.32
C PHE A 11 34.74 -45.79 27.95
N PHE A 12 34.95 -44.61 27.31
CA PHE A 12 34.23 -43.39 27.60
C PHE A 12 32.93 -43.42 26.79
N SER A 13 31.81 -43.74 27.46
CA SER A 13 30.47 -43.63 26.88
C SER A 13 30.05 -42.16 26.85
N PHE A 14 30.10 -41.55 25.67
CA PHE A 14 29.63 -40.20 25.45
C PHE A 14 28.11 -40.27 25.17
N LEU A 15 27.29 -39.98 26.19
CA LEU A 15 25.86 -39.75 26.01
C LEU A 15 25.67 -38.43 25.27
N LEU A 16 25.37 -38.52 23.96
CA LEU A 16 24.88 -37.35 23.19
C LEU A 16 23.42 -37.12 23.59
N SER A 17 23.17 -36.14 24.45
CA SER A 17 21.84 -35.59 24.65
C SER A 17 21.46 -34.75 23.43
N ILE A 18 20.64 -35.31 22.53
CA ILE A 18 20.02 -34.60 21.45
C ILE A 18 18.94 -33.67 22.08
N ALA A 19 19.26 -32.40 22.27
CA ALA A 19 18.26 -31.41 22.56
C ALA A 19 17.41 -31.22 21.30
N ASN A 20 16.21 -31.77 21.32
CA ASN A 20 15.16 -31.45 20.35
C ASN A 20 14.80 -29.97 20.47
N CYS A 21 15.46 -29.13 19.68
CA CYS A 21 15.01 -27.78 19.44
C CYS A 21 13.82 -27.89 18.49
N SER A 22 12.61 -28.02 19.02
CA SER A 22 11.38 -27.83 18.25
C SER A 22 11.32 -26.37 17.87
N SER A 23 11.79 -26.03 16.65
CA SER A 23 11.46 -24.79 16.02
C SER A 23 9.94 -24.79 15.78
N THR A 24 9.19 -24.15 16.65
CA THR A 24 7.81 -23.76 16.36
C THR A 24 7.88 -22.78 15.20
N ASN A 25 7.75 -23.30 13.98
CA ASN A 25 7.35 -22.51 12.85
C ASN A 25 5.94 -21.99 13.16
N ASP A 26 5.85 -20.85 13.83
CA ASP A 26 4.63 -20.06 13.89
C ASP A 26 4.33 -19.56 12.48
N THR A 27 3.80 -20.44 11.64
CA THR A 27 3.13 -20.06 10.42
C THR A 27 1.92 -19.25 10.85
N ILE A 28 2.04 -17.93 10.75
CA ILE A 28 0.90 -17.02 10.95
C ILE A 28 -0.15 -17.44 9.92
N LYS A 29 -1.17 -18.15 10.37
CA LYS A 29 -2.32 -18.46 9.51
C LYS A 29 -2.94 -17.13 9.10
N ILE A 30 -3.16 -16.92 7.80
CA ILE A 30 -4.09 -15.89 7.33
C ILE A 30 -5.43 -16.36 7.87
N ASP A 31 -6.07 -15.58 8.73
CA ASP A 31 -7.34 -15.98 9.36
C ASP A 31 -8.47 -16.13 8.34
N THR A 32 -8.26 -15.65 7.13
CA THR A 32 -9.19 -15.72 6.01
C THR A 32 -8.41 -15.98 4.74
N PRO A 33 -8.52 -17.15 4.11
CA PRO A 33 -7.91 -17.45 2.83
C PRO A 33 -8.34 -16.43 1.76
N VAL A 34 -7.45 -16.13 0.84
CA VAL A 34 -7.72 -15.26 -0.31
C VAL A 34 -7.68 -16.11 -1.57
N ASN A 35 -8.64 -15.93 -2.45
CA ASN A 35 -8.70 -16.61 -3.73
C ASN A 35 -7.41 -16.34 -4.53
N THR A 36 -6.76 -17.40 -4.99
CA THR A 36 -5.56 -17.30 -5.82
C THR A 36 -5.88 -16.83 -7.24
N GLU A 37 -7.09 -17.14 -7.72
CA GLU A 37 -7.58 -16.70 -9.01
C GLU A 37 -8.53 -15.51 -8.84
N PRO A 38 -8.15 -14.31 -9.32
CA PRO A 38 -9.00 -13.12 -9.21
C PRO A 38 -10.17 -13.15 -10.19
N SER A 39 -11.26 -12.52 -9.82
CA SER A 39 -12.21 -12.09 -10.82
C SER A 39 -11.59 -10.96 -11.64
N LYS A 40 -11.80 -10.99 -12.97
CA LYS A 40 -11.23 -10.05 -13.92
C LYS A 40 -12.32 -9.33 -14.68
N LYS A 41 -12.27 -8.00 -14.75
CA LYS A 41 -13.22 -7.17 -15.49
C LYS A 41 -12.46 -6.21 -16.40
N LEU A 42 -12.80 -6.20 -17.68
CA LEU A 42 -12.25 -5.25 -18.65
C LEU A 42 -12.73 -3.83 -18.31
N VAL A 43 -11.79 -2.87 -18.29
CA VAL A 43 -12.10 -1.46 -18.02
C VAL A 43 -12.53 -0.76 -19.31
N ILE A 44 -13.76 -0.21 -19.33
CA ILE A 44 -14.37 0.44 -20.51
C ILE A 44 -15.07 1.75 -20.10
N PRO A 45 -14.77 2.88 -20.76
CA PRO A 45 -13.59 3.10 -21.60
C PRO A 45 -12.29 2.90 -20.83
N ILE A 46 -11.20 2.69 -21.53
CA ILE A 46 -9.87 2.50 -20.92
C ILE A 46 -9.50 3.74 -20.09
N ILE A 47 -9.00 3.51 -18.88
CA ILE A 47 -8.28 4.48 -18.07
C ILE A 47 -6.80 4.26 -18.38
N ASN A 48 -6.09 5.29 -18.85
CA ASN A 48 -4.75 5.11 -19.37
C ASN A 48 -3.67 5.02 -18.30
N GLU A 49 -3.76 5.85 -17.29
CA GLU A 49 -2.70 6.04 -16.28
C GLU A 49 -3.29 5.99 -14.86
N ALA A 50 -4.01 4.87 -14.58
CA ALA A 50 -4.61 4.64 -13.27
C ALA A 50 -3.51 4.38 -12.23
N SER A 51 -3.27 5.34 -11.34
CA SER A 51 -2.24 5.28 -10.31
C SER A 51 -2.81 5.03 -8.90
N GLY A 52 -3.89 5.67 -8.49
CA GLY A 52 -4.53 5.45 -7.19
C GLY A 52 -5.99 5.01 -7.28
N ILE A 53 -6.41 4.09 -6.41
CA ILE A 53 -7.80 3.62 -6.30
C ILE A 53 -8.30 3.56 -4.86
N ALA A 54 -9.59 3.79 -4.65
CA ALA A 54 -10.25 3.60 -3.36
C ALA A 54 -11.67 3.05 -3.54
N ASP A 55 -12.03 2.00 -2.80
CA ASP A 55 -13.39 1.44 -2.87
C ASP A 55 -14.38 2.34 -2.13
N SER A 56 -15.42 2.77 -2.86
CA SER A 56 -16.36 3.79 -2.40
C SER A 56 -17.28 3.28 -1.29
N LYS A 57 -17.44 4.09 -0.25
CA LYS A 57 -18.43 3.87 0.81
C LYS A 57 -19.78 4.54 0.50
N THR A 58 -19.74 5.69 -0.18
CA THR A 58 -20.97 6.42 -0.55
C THR A 58 -21.68 5.83 -1.76
N LEU A 59 -20.94 5.11 -2.61
CA LEU A 59 -21.42 4.47 -3.83
C LEU A 59 -21.00 2.99 -3.87
N PRO A 60 -21.62 2.11 -3.07
CA PRO A 60 -21.25 0.70 -3.03
C PRO A 60 -21.22 0.07 -4.44
N GLY A 61 -20.26 -0.80 -4.69
CA GLY A 61 -20.05 -1.41 -6.00
C GLY A 61 -19.26 -0.54 -6.98
N HIS A 62 -18.60 0.54 -6.49
CA HIS A 62 -17.80 1.44 -7.29
C HIS A 62 -16.46 1.75 -6.63
N LEU A 63 -15.48 2.03 -7.47
CA LEU A 63 -14.16 2.55 -7.09
C LEU A 63 -14.02 4.01 -7.52
N TRP A 64 -13.38 4.81 -6.71
CA TRP A 64 -12.75 6.05 -7.13
C TRP A 64 -11.39 5.70 -7.72
N VAL A 65 -11.06 6.30 -8.85
CA VAL A 65 -9.78 6.17 -9.54
C VAL A 65 -9.26 7.57 -9.85
N GLN A 66 -7.98 7.78 -9.68
CA GLN A 66 -7.27 8.94 -10.20
C GLN A 66 -6.19 8.48 -11.19
N GLU A 67 -5.83 9.37 -12.11
CA GLU A 67 -4.77 9.15 -13.07
C GLU A 67 -3.51 9.92 -12.65
N ASP A 68 -2.36 9.43 -13.06
CA ASP A 68 -1.04 10.02 -12.84
C ASP A 68 -0.87 11.40 -13.52
N SER A 69 0.33 11.95 -13.43
CA SER A 69 0.74 13.25 -13.99
C SER A 69 0.36 13.43 -15.46
N GLY A 70 0.19 14.70 -15.88
CA GLY A 70 -0.25 15.01 -17.26
C GLY A 70 -1.75 14.86 -17.50
N ASN A 71 -2.49 14.25 -16.61
CA ASN A 71 -3.93 14.10 -16.68
C ASN A 71 -4.69 15.23 -15.95
N PRO A 72 -5.98 15.47 -16.32
CA PRO A 72 -6.80 16.45 -15.62
C PRO A 72 -6.96 16.12 -14.13
N ALA A 73 -7.03 17.17 -13.29
CA ALA A 73 -7.37 17.02 -11.87
C ALA A 73 -8.84 16.59 -11.72
N GLN A 74 -9.09 15.29 -11.71
CA GLN A 74 -10.42 14.68 -11.67
C GLN A 74 -10.43 13.34 -10.97
N LEU A 75 -11.60 12.94 -10.48
CA LEU A 75 -11.90 11.56 -10.07
C LEU A 75 -12.63 10.86 -11.20
N ILE A 76 -12.35 9.59 -11.36
CA ILE A 76 -13.08 8.67 -12.24
C ILE A 76 -13.86 7.70 -11.36
N LEU A 77 -15.16 7.61 -11.56
CA LEU A 77 -16.01 6.60 -10.91
C LEU A 77 -16.06 5.36 -11.79
N LEU A 78 -15.45 4.28 -11.33
CA LEU A 78 -15.39 2.98 -12.00
C LEU A 78 -16.25 1.98 -11.23
N ASN A 79 -17.21 1.31 -11.86
CA ASN A 79 -17.94 0.27 -11.15
C ASN A 79 -17.13 -1.04 -11.08
N HIS A 80 -17.47 -1.93 -10.15
CA HIS A 80 -16.80 -3.23 -9.97
C HIS A 80 -16.89 -4.16 -11.19
N ASN A 81 -17.72 -3.83 -12.20
CA ASN A 81 -17.80 -4.56 -13.47
C ASN A 81 -16.87 -3.97 -14.55
N GLY A 82 -16.03 -3.00 -14.19
CA GLY A 82 -15.06 -2.39 -15.11
C GLY A 82 -15.61 -1.26 -15.97
N LYS A 83 -16.84 -0.79 -15.74
CA LYS A 83 -17.41 0.31 -16.52
C LYS A 83 -17.12 1.65 -15.84
N VAL A 84 -16.53 2.59 -16.58
CA VAL A 84 -16.43 3.99 -16.18
C VAL A 84 -17.82 4.62 -16.23
N VAL A 85 -18.25 5.18 -15.08
CA VAL A 85 -19.61 5.72 -14.91
C VAL A 85 -19.62 7.23 -15.04
N LYS A 86 -18.64 7.90 -14.42
CA LYS A 86 -18.60 9.36 -14.33
C LYS A 86 -17.15 9.84 -14.15
N LYS A 87 -16.88 11.06 -14.61
CA LYS A 87 -15.68 11.81 -14.29
C LYS A 87 -16.07 13.08 -13.53
N ILE A 88 -15.41 13.36 -12.42
CA ILE A 88 -15.73 14.47 -11.52
C ILE A 88 -14.51 15.39 -11.40
N PRO A 89 -14.53 16.59 -11.97
CA PRO A 89 -13.44 17.54 -11.82
C PRO A 89 -13.24 17.97 -10.36
N ILE A 90 -11.98 18.21 -9.98
CA ILE A 90 -11.60 18.76 -8.68
C ILE A 90 -11.09 20.17 -8.92
N LYS A 91 -11.81 21.19 -8.37
CA LYS A 91 -11.46 22.59 -8.54
C LYS A 91 -10.37 23.05 -7.56
N GLY A 92 -9.54 23.98 -8.01
CA GLY A 92 -8.56 24.64 -7.16
C GLY A 92 -7.29 23.85 -6.91
N VAL A 93 -7.12 22.69 -7.56
CA VAL A 93 -5.91 21.86 -7.51
C VAL A 93 -5.42 21.54 -8.92
N LYS A 94 -4.15 21.13 -9.00
CA LYS A 94 -3.55 20.61 -10.23
C LYS A 94 -3.08 19.19 -9.95
N ASN A 95 -3.15 18.34 -10.94
CA ASN A 95 -2.43 17.08 -10.95
C ASN A 95 -0.99 17.39 -11.39
N ARG A 96 -0.06 17.48 -10.43
CA ARG A 96 1.36 17.66 -10.72
C ARG A 96 1.99 16.29 -10.95
N ASP A 97 1.76 15.39 -9.99
CA ASP A 97 2.30 14.03 -9.96
C ASP A 97 1.52 13.22 -8.91
N TRP A 98 0.26 12.90 -9.24
CA TRP A 98 -0.63 12.16 -8.35
C TRP A 98 -0.33 10.68 -8.39
N GLU A 99 -0.02 10.10 -7.26
CA GLU A 99 0.45 8.73 -7.18
C GLU A 99 -0.56 7.78 -6.53
N ASP A 100 -1.13 8.12 -5.41
CA ASP A 100 -1.96 7.19 -4.65
C ASP A 100 -3.20 7.85 -4.06
N MET A 101 -4.18 7.03 -3.65
CA MET A 101 -5.47 7.47 -3.10
C MET A 101 -5.86 6.64 -1.89
N ALA A 102 -6.43 7.27 -0.87
CA ALA A 102 -6.96 6.58 0.30
C ALA A 102 -8.32 7.15 0.74
N LEU A 103 -9.24 6.26 1.14
CA LEU A 103 -10.51 6.63 1.75
C LEU A 103 -10.49 6.30 3.24
N VAL A 104 -10.44 7.33 4.09
CA VAL A 104 -10.41 7.19 5.55
C VAL A 104 -11.63 7.87 6.17
N GLY A 105 -12.46 7.10 6.85
CA GLY A 105 -13.77 7.60 7.31
C GLY A 105 -14.67 7.95 6.13
N ASN A 106 -14.98 9.24 5.99
CA ASN A 106 -15.72 9.82 4.86
C ASN A 106 -14.87 10.84 4.07
N GLN A 107 -13.55 10.81 4.24
CA GLN A 107 -12.61 11.70 3.56
C GLN A 107 -11.80 10.91 2.54
N LEU A 108 -11.79 11.39 1.31
CA LEU A 108 -10.92 10.93 0.25
C LEU A 108 -9.65 11.77 0.24
N TYR A 109 -8.51 11.12 0.18
CA TYR A 109 -7.19 11.73 0.15
C TYR A 109 -6.52 11.39 -1.18
N LEU A 110 -5.92 12.40 -1.82
CA LEU A 110 -5.10 12.27 -3.03
C LEU A 110 -3.68 12.70 -2.73
N ALA A 111 -2.72 11.87 -3.05
CA ALA A 111 -1.32 12.12 -2.79
C ALA A 111 -0.61 12.64 -4.05
N ASP A 112 -0.32 13.94 -4.08
CA ASP A 112 0.48 14.63 -5.11
C ASP A 112 1.95 14.63 -4.63
N ILE A 113 2.59 13.47 -4.74
CA ILE A 113 3.82 13.13 -4.04
C ILE A 113 4.93 12.58 -4.92
N GLY A 114 4.65 12.28 -6.19
CA GLY A 114 5.65 11.83 -7.16
C GLY A 114 6.67 12.91 -7.46
N ASP A 115 7.90 12.49 -7.74
CA ASP A 115 9.02 13.37 -8.10
C ASP A 115 10.18 12.54 -8.68
N ASN A 116 9.94 11.91 -9.82
CA ASN A 116 10.93 11.06 -10.50
C ASN A 116 12.28 11.77 -10.71
N ALA A 117 12.25 13.09 -10.92
CA ALA A 117 13.45 13.92 -11.11
C ALA A 117 14.10 14.33 -9.77
N LYS A 118 13.43 14.16 -8.64
CA LYS A 118 13.87 14.57 -7.29
C LYS A 118 14.25 16.06 -7.21
N VAL A 119 13.39 16.92 -7.72
CA VAL A 119 13.58 18.38 -7.77
C VAL A 119 12.52 19.19 -7.04
N ALA A 120 11.42 18.57 -6.63
CA ALA A 120 10.33 19.25 -5.95
C ALA A 120 10.76 19.73 -4.57
N LYS A 121 10.37 20.94 -4.22
CA LYS A 121 10.69 21.56 -2.92
C LYS A 121 9.59 21.33 -1.88
N GLU A 122 8.39 20.96 -2.33
CA GLU A 122 7.22 20.69 -1.51
C GLU A 122 6.28 19.72 -2.21
N TYR A 123 5.48 19.05 -1.41
CA TYR A 123 4.53 18.02 -1.83
C TYR A 123 3.18 18.29 -1.19
N PHE A 124 2.11 17.69 -1.73
CA PHE A 124 0.76 17.99 -1.32
C PHE A 124 -0.04 16.70 -1.10
N ILE A 125 -0.88 16.70 -0.08
CA ILE A 125 -1.94 15.71 0.07
C ILE A 125 -3.24 16.51 0.11
N TYR A 126 -4.05 16.34 -0.92
CA TYR A 126 -5.37 16.93 -1.02
C TYR A 126 -6.38 16.05 -0.31
N HIS A 127 -7.32 16.62 0.41
CA HIS A 127 -8.41 15.84 0.99
C HIS A 127 -9.72 16.60 0.98
N PHE A 128 -10.79 15.84 0.80
CA PHE A 128 -12.15 16.36 0.74
C PHE A 128 -13.14 15.26 1.10
N LYS A 129 -14.37 15.65 1.39
CA LYS A 129 -15.45 14.69 1.65
C LYS A 129 -15.68 13.81 0.42
N GLU A 130 -15.80 12.51 0.63
CA GLU A 130 -16.10 11.55 -0.43
C GLU A 130 -17.32 12.00 -1.24
N PRO A 131 -17.24 12.09 -2.60
CA PRO A 131 -18.36 12.48 -3.42
C PRO A 131 -19.52 11.50 -3.36
N THR A 132 -20.72 11.99 -3.65
CA THR A 132 -21.95 11.21 -3.75
C THR A 132 -22.42 11.13 -5.21
N SER A 133 -23.51 10.41 -5.47
CA SER A 133 -24.11 10.30 -6.82
C SER A 133 -24.49 11.66 -7.43
N SER A 134 -24.87 12.63 -6.60
CA SER A 134 -25.24 13.99 -7.01
C SER A 134 -24.07 14.95 -7.17
N THR A 135 -22.82 14.53 -6.85
CA THR A 135 -21.65 15.40 -6.94
C THR A 135 -21.18 15.49 -8.40
N ASP A 136 -21.20 16.68 -8.99
CA ASP A 136 -20.68 16.94 -10.34
C ASP A 136 -19.28 17.58 -10.35
N THR A 137 -18.88 18.16 -9.23
CA THR A 137 -17.59 18.81 -9.05
C THR A 137 -17.21 18.80 -7.57
N VAL A 138 -15.95 18.50 -7.28
CA VAL A 138 -15.35 18.70 -5.96
C VAL A 138 -14.83 20.14 -5.87
N GLY A 139 -15.38 20.94 -4.94
CA GLY A 139 -15.01 22.36 -4.79
C GLY A 139 -14.34 22.71 -3.46
N ASN A 140 -14.58 21.95 -2.41
CA ASN A 140 -14.04 22.18 -1.08
C ASN A 140 -12.89 21.22 -0.81
N VAL A 141 -11.67 21.63 -1.16
CA VAL A 141 -10.45 20.84 -1.01
C VAL A 141 -9.59 21.43 0.09
N SER A 142 -9.22 20.63 1.07
CA SER A 142 -8.19 20.95 2.05
C SER A 142 -6.85 20.40 1.58
N VAL A 143 -5.75 21.07 2.00
CA VAL A 143 -4.40 20.73 1.54
C VAL A 143 -3.48 20.57 2.74
N ILE A 144 -2.76 19.46 2.78
CA ILE A 144 -1.63 19.23 3.68
C ILE A 144 -0.37 19.43 2.84
N ARG A 145 0.39 20.51 3.16
CA ARG A 145 1.67 20.82 2.50
C ARG A 145 2.80 20.27 3.33
N TYR A 146 3.77 19.66 2.68
CA TYR A 146 4.94 19.15 3.40
C TYR A 146 6.21 19.15 2.55
N LYS A 147 7.34 18.99 3.21
CA LYS A 147 8.66 18.80 2.63
C LYS A 147 9.40 17.68 3.36
N TYR A 148 10.40 17.12 2.74
CA TYR A 148 11.37 16.25 3.40
C TYR A 148 12.53 17.09 3.97
N PRO A 149 13.13 16.69 5.11
CA PRO A 149 14.23 17.44 5.74
C PRO A 149 15.57 17.27 5.02
N ASP A 150 15.73 16.18 4.28
CA ASP A 150 16.98 15.72 3.66
C ASP A 150 16.99 15.84 2.12
N GLY A 151 16.06 16.60 1.57
CA GLY A 151 15.97 16.83 0.12
C GLY A 151 14.71 16.23 -0.49
N SER A 152 14.70 16.12 -1.82
CA SER A 152 13.53 15.64 -2.57
C SER A 152 13.51 14.11 -2.62
N HIS A 153 12.34 13.52 -2.50
CA HIS A 153 12.12 12.08 -2.64
C HIS A 153 10.94 11.82 -3.58
N ASP A 154 11.11 10.77 -4.37
CA ASP A 154 10.05 10.21 -5.19
C ASP A 154 9.28 9.19 -4.34
N ALA A 155 8.04 9.53 -3.95
CA ALA A 155 7.16 8.68 -3.19
C ALA A 155 5.91 8.37 -4.01
N GLU A 156 5.47 7.13 -3.98
CA GLU A 156 4.32 6.68 -4.78
C GLU A 156 3.23 6.01 -3.96
N ALA A 157 3.43 5.91 -2.65
CA ALA A 157 2.45 5.29 -1.78
C ALA A 157 2.32 6.03 -0.46
N PHE A 158 1.13 5.98 0.13
CA PHE A 158 0.92 6.51 1.45
C PHE A 158 -0.14 5.74 2.24
N LEU A 159 -0.04 5.78 3.56
CA LEU A 159 -1.01 5.18 4.47
C LEU A 159 -1.42 6.21 5.51
N ILE A 160 -2.70 6.28 5.84
CA ILE A 160 -3.23 7.17 6.87
C ILE A 160 -3.77 6.34 8.03
N ASP A 161 -3.15 6.45 9.19
CA ASP A 161 -3.64 5.78 10.40
C ASP A 161 -5.00 6.35 10.83
N PRO A 162 -6.08 5.58 10.80
CA PRO A 162 -7.41 6.07 11.14
C PRO A 162 -7.57 6.51 12.61
N LYS A 163 -6.68 6.05 13.50
CA LYS A 163 -6.71 6.37 14.94
C LYS A 163 -5.93 7.65 15.24
N THR A 164 -4.68 7.70 14.79
CA THR A 164 -3.77 8.81 15.10
C THR A 164 -3.83 9.93 14.07
N LYS A 165 -4.37 9.67 12.89
CA LYS A 165 -4.36 10.54 11.70
C LYS A 165 -2.97 10.84 11.15
N ASN A 166 -1.93 10.17 11.66
CA ASN A 166 -0.60 10.26 11.09
C ASN A 166 -0.59 9.68 9.66
N ILE A 167 0.26 10.25 8.82
CA ILE A 167 0.43 9.77 7.44
C ILE A 167 1.83 9.17 7.33
N LEU A 168 1.92 7.98 6.78
CA LEU A 168 3.16 7.34 6.36
C LEU A 168 3.27 7.48 4.85
N LEU A 169 4.40 8.01 4.38
CA LEU A 169 4.77 8.16 2.98
C LEU A 169 5.84 7.13 2.66
N ILE A 170 5.74 6.46 1.52
CA ILE A 170 6.66 5.38 1.14
C ILE A 170 7.29 5.72 -0.20
N THR A 171 8.63 5.77 -0.24
CA THR A 171 9.36 6.10 -1.46
C THR A 171 9.46 4.91 -2.42
N LYS A 172 9.57 5.19 -3.71
CA LYS A 172 9.73 4.19 -4.78
C LYS A 172 11.19 3.91 -5.11
N THR A 173 11.95 4.96 -5.43
CA THR A 173 13.23 4.88 -6.16
C THR A 173 14.48 4.80 -5.29
N ASP A 174 14.37 4.47 -4.02
CA ASP A 174 15.51 4.23 -3.15
C ASP A 174 15.99 2.77 -3.23
N THR A 175 17.21 2.49 -2.77
CA THR A 175 17.74 1.12 -2.69
C THR A 175 16.82 0.20 -1.88
N LEU A 176 16.23 0.75 -0.81
CA LEU A 176 15.12 0.19 -0.05
C LEU A 176 14.11 1.32 0.13
N SER A 177 12.82 1.03 -0.05
CA SER A 177 11.79 2.04 0.13
C SER A 177 11.82 2.61 1.54
N ARG A 178 12.01 3.94 1.65
CA ARG A 178 12.00 4.66 2.92
C ARG A 178 10.58 4.98 3.34
N VAL A 179 10.36 4.99 4.64
CA VAL A 179 9.08 5.37 5.22
C VAL A 179 9.25 6.66 6.00
N PHE A 180 8.55 7.69 5.59
CA PHE A 180 8.50 8.98 6.28
C PHE A 180 7.14 9.15 6.94
N LYS A 181 7.09 9.94 8.01
CA LYS A 181 5.87 10.21 8.78
C LYS A 181 5.58 11.69 8.87
N LEU A 182 4.33 12.06 8.55
CA LEU A 182 3.71 13.31 8.93
C LEU A 182 2.89 13.10 10.19
N THR A 183 3.17 13.88 11.22
CA THR A 183 2.49 13.74 12.52
C THR A 183 1.32 14.71 12.62
N TYR A 184 0.15 14.20 12.95
CA TYR A 184 -1.03 15.02 13.25
C TYR A 184 -0.92 15.65 14.65
N PRO A 185 -1.40 16.91 14.88
CA PRO A 185 -2.09 17.77 13.92
C PRO A 185 -1.14 18.42 12.90
N PHE A 186 -1.64 18.56 11.66
CA PHE A 186 -0.86 19.17 10.60
C PHE A 186 -0.83 20.68 10.72
N ALA A 187 0.34 21.28 10.52
CA ALA A 187 0.49 22.73 10.45
C ALA A 187 -0.18 23.28 9.17
N PRO A 188 -0.91 24.41 9.25
CA PRO A 188 -1.56 25.00 8.08
C PRO A 188 -0.59 25.44 6.98
N SER A 189 0.63 25.84 7.34
CA SER A 189 1.61 26.39 6.39
C SER A 189 2.47 25.31 5.75
N MET A 190 3.25 24.60 6.56
CA MET A 190 4.22 23.61 6.09
C MET A 190 4.48 22.56 7.18
N ASN A 191 4.50 21.30 6.77
CA ASN A 191 4.86 20.18 7.62
C ASN A 191 6.22 19.61 7.20
N GLU A 192 6.85 18.84 8.06
CA GLU A 192 8.08 18.12 7.76
C GLU A 192 7.88 16.63 7.93
N ALA A 193 8.15 15.88 6.87
CA ALA A 193 8.07 14.43 6.89
C ALA A 193 9.33 13.84 7.52
N LYS A 194 9.21 13.16 8.65
CA LYS A 194 10.34 12.58 9.38
C LYS A 194 10.56 11.14 8.95
N LEU A 195 11.81 10.78 8.62
CA LEU A 195 12.18 9.39 8.36
C LEU A 195 11.94 8.55 9.62
N VAL A 196 11.18 7.46 9.49
CA VAL A 196 10.87 6.53 10.60
C VAL A 196 11.40 5.12 10.36
N GLY A 197 11.82 4.80 9.13
CA GLY A 197 12.43 3.51 8.82
C GLY A 197 12.48 3.23 7.33
N THR A 198 12.79 1.98 7.00
CA THR A 198 12.84 1.46 5.63
C THR A 198 12.12 0.12 5.57
N LEU A 199 11.52 -0.17 4.43
CA LEU A 199 11.05 -1.51 4.11
C LEU A 199 12.22 -2.39 3.64
N SER A 200 12.02 -3.70 3.65
CA SER A 200 13.07 -4.64 3.21
C SER A 200 13.12 -4.83 1.67
N TYR A 201 12.38 -4.02 0.94
CA TYR A 201 12.26 -4.08 -0.52
C TYR A 201 12.08 -2.67 -1.11
N PRO A 202 12.51 -2.44 -2.38
CA PRO A 202 12.29 -1.20 -3.12
C PRO A 202 11.04 -1.28 -4.02
N TYR A 203 10.85 -0.22 -4.82
CA TYR A 203 9.86 -0.11 -5.90
C TYR A 203 8.42 -0.23 -5.42
N VAL A 204 8.12 0.37 -4.26
CA VAL A 204 6.75 0.51 -3.80
C VAL A 204 6.02 1.51 -4.68
N VAL A 205 4.85 1.12 -5.19
CA VAL A 205 4.02 1.90 -6.12
C VAL A 205 2.61 2.20 -5.58
N SER A 206 2.16 1.51 -4.54
CA SER A 206 0.89 1.82 -3.87
C SER A 206 0.81 1.15 -2.50
N ALA A 207 -0.07 1.64 -1.63
CA ALA A 207 -0.35 0.99 -0.36
C ALA A 207 -1.79 1.26 0.10
N ALA A 208 -2.38 0.29 0.79
CA ALA A 208 -3.74 0.40 1.29
C ALA A 208 -3.87 -0.11 2.72
N LEU A 209 -4.77 0.49 3.50
CA LEU A 209 -5.22 -0.03 4.78
C LEU A 209 -6.60 -0.68 4.64
N SER A 210 -6.80 -1.79 5.36
CA SER A 210 -8.14 -2.36 5.53
C SER A 210 -9.08 -1.35 6.20
N PRO A 211 -10.40 -1.44 6.00
CA PRO A 211 -11.37 -0.49 6.56
C PRO A 211 -11.30 -0.31 8.08
N ASN A 212 -10.82 -1.32 8.81
CA ASN A 212 -10.62 -1.28 10.26
C ASN A 212 -9.20 -0.83 10.67
N GLY A 213 -8.30 -0.57 9.71
CA GLY A 213 -6.92 -0.14 9.93
C GLY A 213 -5.98 -1.20 10.53
N LYS A 214 -6.40 -2.48 10.55
CA LYS A 214 -5.62 -3.56 11.18
C LYS A 214 -4.75 -4.34 10.21
N GLU A 215 -4.94 -4.13 8.93
CA GLU A 215 -4.17 -4.79 7.87
C GLU A 215 -3.69 -3.73 6.88
N ALA A 216 -2.49 -3.92 6.34
CA ALA A 216 -1.95 -3.12 5.27
C ALA A 216 -1.52 -4.02 4.10
N ILE A 217 -1.74 -3.56 2.89
CA ILE A 217 -1.11 -4.10 1.69
C ILE A 217 -0.15 -3.03 1.20
N VAL A 218 1.09 -3.44 0.91
CA VAL A 218 2.07 -2.62 0.19
C VAL A 218 2.35 -3.30 -1.14
N LYS A 219 2.18 -2.55 -2.22
CA LYS A 219 2.33 -3.05 -3.58
C LYS A 219 3.66 -2.60 -4.17
N THR A 220 4.32 -3.54 -4.85
CA THR A 220 5.37 -3.27 -5.83
C THR A 220 4.90 -3.75 -7.20
N TYR A 221 5.66 -3.51 -8.26
CA TYR A 221 5.31 -4.04 -9.59
C TYR A 221 5.17 -5.57 -9.63
N GLY A 222 5.93 -6.29 -8.82
CA GLY A 222 6.00 -7.75 -8.85
C GLY A 222 5.29 -8.48 -7.71
N ALA A 223 4.83 -7.78 -6.67
CA ALA A 223 4.31 -8.42 -5.46
C ALA A 223 3.36 -7.54 -4.65
N LEU A 224 2.51 -8.20 -3.87
CA LEU A 224 1.72 -7.60 -2.80
C LEU A 224 2.21 -8.14 -1.45
N TYR A 225 2.60 -7.24 -0.56
CA TYR A 225 3.07 -7.56 0.79
C TYR A 225 1.98 -7.22 1.79
N HIS A 226 1.46 -8.22 2.48
CA HIS A 226 0.40 -8.08 3.47
C HIS A 226 0.97 -8.08 4.88
N TYR A 227 0.64 -7.04 5.62
CA TYR A 227 0.97 -6.85 7.02
C TYR A 227 -0.29 -6.92 7.87
N LYS A 228 -0.19 -7.54 9.03
CA LYS A 228 -1.30 -7.63 9.98
C LYS A 228 -0.88 -7.09 11.34
N GLN A 229 -1.68 -6.17 11.88
CA GLN A 229 -1.50 -5.63 13.22
C GLN A 229 -1.65 -6.75 14.25
N LYS A 230 -0.64 -6.94 15.08
CA LYS A 230 -0.76 -7.68 16.33
C LYS A 230 -1.40 -6.77 17.40
N SER A 231 -1.77 -7.35 18.53
CA SER A 231 -2.43 -6.61 19.61
C SER A 231 -1.69 -5.30 19.96
N ASN A 232 -2.40 -4.17 19.93
CA ASN A 232 -1.94 -2.84 20.35
C ASN A 232 -0.71 -2.23 19.64
N GLU A 233 -0.26 -2.77 18.52
CA GLU A 233 0.80 -2.16 17.73
C GLU A 233 0.30 -0.93 16.97
N SER A 234 1.19 0.07 16.77
CA SER A 234 0.91 1.17 15.86
C SER A 234 1.06 0.71 14.39
N LEU A 235 0.43 1.45 13.46
CA LEU A 235 0.63 1.24 12.02
C LEU A 235 2.13 1.24 11.67
N GLU A 236 2.89 2.22 12.15
CA GLU A 236 4.32 2.32 11.97
C GLU A 236 5.06 1.06 12.44
N THR A 237 4.68 0.53 13.62
CA THR A 237 5.34 -0.65 14.19
C THR A 237 5.11 -1.90 13.36
N TYR A 238 3.85 -2.21 13.00
CA TYR A 238 3.60 -3.45 12.27
C TYR A 238 4.05 -3.38 10.81
N LEU A 239 4.09 -2.17 10.21
CA LEU A 239 4.63 -1.97 8.88
C LEU A 239 6.16 -2.14 8.82
N LEU A 240 6.90 -1.57 9.79
CA LEU A 240 8.35 -1.54 9.77
C LEU A 240 9.01 -2.76 10.43
N LYS A 241 8.37 -3.36 11.41
CA LYS A 241 8.93 -4.44 12.25
C LYS A 241 8.12 -5.74 12.18
N GLY A 242 6.91 -5.69 11.65
CA GLY A 242 6.04 -6.85 11.54
C GLY A 242 6.47 -7.80 10.42
N PRO A 243 6.19 -9.09 10.57
CA PRO A 243 6.30 -10.00 9.45
C PRO A 243 5.23 -9.66 8.40
N PHE A 244 5.55 -9.89 7.14
CA PHE A 244 4.60 -9.80 6.05
C PHE A 244 4.45 -11.16 5.34
N LYS A 245 3.37 -11.29 4.59
CA LYS A 245 3.11 -12.44 3.71
C LYS A 245 2.86 -11.91 2.30
N SER A 246 3.23 -12.70 1.30
CA SER A 246 2.79 -12.42 -0.07
C SER A 246 1.31 -12.76 -0.23
N LEU A 247 0.57 -11.89 -0.88
CA LEU A 247 -0.80 -12.15 -1.32
C LEU A 247 -0.79 -12.65 -2.77
N PRO A 248 -1.85 -13.36 -3.20
CA PRO A 248 -2.08 -13.66 -4.60
C PRO A 248 -2.06 -12.38 -5.43
N TYR A 249 -1.33 -12.38 -6.53
CA TYR A 249 -1.22 -11.24 -7.43
C TYR A 249 -0.91 -11.70 -8.85
N HIS A 250 -1.79 -11.35 -9.78
CA HIS A 250 -1.53 -11.45 -11.21
C HIS A 250 -0.72 -10.23 -11.62
N ILE A 251 0.53 -10.43 -12.07
CA ILE A 251 1.40 -9.31 -12.46
C ILE A 251 0.77 -8.56 -13.63
N GLU A 252 0.54 -7.29 -13.43
CA GLU A 252 -0.05 -6.35 -14.37
C GLU A 252 1.04 -5.51 -15.03
N PRO A 253 0.91 -5.17 -16.32
CA PRO A 253 1.79 -4.17 -16.94
C PRO A 253 1.61 -2.83 -16.20
N GLN A 254 2.67 -2.26 -15.63
CA GLN A 254 2.61 -1.04 -14.81
C GLN A 254 1.44 -1.08 -13.79
N GLY A 255 1.38 -2.15 -13.01
CA GLY A 255 0.37 -2.30 -11.98
C GLY A 255 0.69 -1.39 -10.80
N GLU A 256 0.03 -0.24 -10.68
CA GLU A 256 0.38 0.80 -9.71
C GLU A 256 -0.65 1.03 -8.63
N SER A 257 -1.81 0.39 -8.67
CA SER A 257 -2.81 0.65 -7.64
C SER A 257 -3.30 -0.60 -6.91
N VAL A 258 -3.62 -0.43 -5.62
CA VAL A 258 -4.23 -1.44 -4.76
C VAL A 258 -5.17 -0.79 -3.74
N THR A 259 -6.30 -1.43 -3.45
CA THR A 259 -7.17 -1.05 -2.34
C THR A 259 -7.89 -2.25 -1.74
N PHE A 260 -8.15 -2.21 -0.44
CA PHE A 260 -9.12 -3.14 0.14
C PHE A 260 -10.54 -2.78 -0.28
N SER A 261 -11.41 -3.79 -0.39
CA SER A 261 -12.84 -3.52 -0.50
C SER A 261 -13.37 -2.82 0.75
N ALA A 262 -14.34 -1.94 0.59
CA ALA A 262 -14.96 -1.19 1.70
C ALA A 262 -15.59 -2.11 2.76
N THR A 263 -15.96 -3.33 2.36
CA THR A 263 -16.52 -4.39 3.24
C THR A 263 -15.45 -5.33 3.80
N ASN A 264 -14.18 -5.12 3.46
CA ASN A 264 -13.07 -6.03 3.79
C ASN A 264 -13.23 -7.46 3.24
N SER A 265 -14.03 -7.63 2.19
CA SER A 265 -14.27 -8.92 1.54
C SER A 265 -13.18 -9.33 0.54
N GLY A 266 -12.11 -8.53 0.42
CA GLY A 266 -11.00 -8.77 -0.48
C GLY A 266 -10.24 -7.48 -0.81
N TYR A 267 -9.50 -7.50 -1.90
CA TYR A 267 -8.78 -6.33 -2.41
C TYR A 267 -8.87 -6.26 -3.93
N PHE A 268 -8.78 -5.04 -4.44
CA PHE A 268 -8.72 -4.72 -5.86
C PHE A 268 -7.32 -4.31 -6.27
N THR A 269 -6.94 -4.65 -7.52
CA THR A 269 -5.78 -4.06 -8.19
C THR A 269 -6.19 -3.53 -9.55
N LEU A 270 -5.52 -2.49 -9.99
CA LEU A 270 -5.71 -1.85 -11.28
C LEU A 270 -4.35 -1.38 -11.79
N SER A 271 -4.14 -1.46 -13.10
CA SER A 271 -2.89 -1.02 -13.73
C SER A 271 -3.11 0.19 -14.62
N GLU A 272 -2.03 0.88 -14.91
CA GLU A 272 -1.95 1.69 -16.10
C GLU A 272 -2.07 0.83 -17.36
N LYS A 273 -2.42 1.48 -18.46
CA LYS A 273 -2.43 0.83 -19.77
C LYS A 273 -1.03 0.49 -20.24
N GLY A 274 -0.08 1.40 -20.08
CA GLY A 274 1.25 1.26 -20.64
C GLY A 274 1.20 0.81 -22.11
N LEU A 275 1.92 -0.28 -22.42
CA LEU A 275 1.89 -0.93 -23.74
C LEU A 275 0.82 -2.02 -23.87
N ALA A 276 0.00 -2.25 -22.87
CA ALA A 276 -1.03 -3.28 -22.93
C ALA A 276 -2.18 -2.92 -23.88
N ALA A 277 -2.76 -3.93 -24.51
CA ALA A 277 -3.94 -3.75 -25.36
C ALA A 277 -5.22 -3.43 -24.57
N ALA A 278 -5.25 -3.78 -23.28
CA ALA A 278 -6.40 -3.63 -22.42
C ALA A 278 -5.98 -3.42 -20.95
N VAL A 279 -6.82 -2.73 -20.20
CA VAL A 279 -6.71 -2.56 -18.75
C VAL A 279 -7.79 -3.40 -18.08
N ASN A 280 -7.45 -4.09 -17.01
CA ASN A 280 -8.37 -4.93 -16.27
C ASN A 280 -8.40 -4.54 -14.79
N LEU A 281 -9.59 -4.51 -14.23
CA LEU A 281 -9.82 -4.48 -12.80
C LEU A 281 -9.81 -5.92 -12.28
N TYR A 282 -8.93 -6.22 -11.34
CA TYR A 282 -8.89 -7.50 -10.66
C TYR A 282 -9.43 -7.39 -9.24
N PHE A 283 -10.17 -8.41 -8.82
CA PHE A 283 -10.65 -8.53 -7.44
C PHE A 283 -10.30 -9.90 -6.88
N TYR A 284 -9.63 -9.91 -5.75
CA TYR A 284 -9.22 -11.08 -4.99
C TYR A 284 -10.11 -11.19 -3.76
N GLY A 285 -11.11 -12.05 -3.82
CA GLY A 285 -12.05 -12.27 -2.74
C GLY A 285 -11.43 -13.03 -1.56
N ARG A 286 -11.89 -12.75 -0.35
CA ARG A 286 -11.66 -13.58 0.85
C ARG A 286 -12.75 -14.64 0.96
N GLU A 287 -12.35 -15.88 1.31
CA GLU A 287 -13.26 -17.00 1.55
C GLU A 287 -13.96 -16.91 2.91
#